data_f7eeb4e6bf41cb5e3a0355bb9f3730fa
#
_entry.id   f7eeb4e6bf41cb5e3a0355bb9f3730fa
#
_cell.length_a   1.000
_cell.length_b   1.000
_cell.length_c   1.000
_cell.angle_alpha   90.00
_cell.angle_beta   90.00
_cell.angle_gamma   90.00
#
_symmetry.space_group_name_H-M   'P 1'
#
loop_
_entity.id
_entity.type
_entity.pdbx_description
1 polymer ?
#
loop_
_entity_poly.entity_id
_entity_poly.type
_entity_poly.pdbx_seq_one_letter_code
_entity_poly.pdbx_strand_id
1 'polypeptide(L)'
;MNFETSRTWANLMSAFAGESQARTRYEAYAQKAAEQGQEQIAAIFRATAANEYAHALLWLEAMHGGTLPDALRNLQDAAQGEHFEWSSMYREYAQTAREEGYPRLAAAFELTAGVEAEHEARYRN
;
A
#
# COMPACT_ATOMS: atom_id res chain seq x y z
N MET A 1 -3.23 1.43 29.14
CA MET A 1 -3.49 2.02 27.81
C MET A 1 -3.54 0.92 26.77
N ASN A 2 -4.53 0.96 25.91
CA ASN A 2 -4.62 0.02 24.80
C ASN A 2 -3.50 0.30 23.79
N PHE A 3 -2.79 -0.73 23.36
CA PHE A 3 -1.71 -0.60 22.39
C PHE A 3 -2.19 0.09 21.10
N GLU A 4 -3.36 -0.31 20.61
CA GLU A 4 -3.89 0.23 19.34
C GLU A 4 -4.27 1.71 19.40
N THR A 5 -4.43 2.26 20.60
CA THR A 5 -4.69 3.69 20.79
C THR A 5 -3.45 4.46 21.23
N SER A 6 -2.31 3.78 21.31
CA SER A 6 -1.05 4.40 21.76
C SER A 6 -0.40 5.21 20.64
N ARG A 7 0.46 6.15 21.04
CA ARG A 7 1.29 6.89 20.08
C ARG A 7 2.30 5.97 19.40
N THR A 8 2.77 4.95 20.10
CA THR A 8 3.69 3.96 19.53
C THR A 8 3.04 3.23 18.37
N TRP A 9 1.79 2.80 18.53
CA TRP A 9 1.07 2.14 17.44
C TRP A 9 0.90 3.07 16.23
N ALA A 10 0.54 4.32 16.48
CA ALA A 10 0.43 5.32 15.41
C ALA A 10 1.78 5.53 14.71
N ASN A 11 2.89 5.51 15.47
CA ASN A 11 4.23 5.62 14.88
C ASN A 11 4.57 4.40 14.04
N LEU A 12 4.18 3.20 14.47
CA LEU A 12 4.37 1.98 13.69
C LEU A 12 3.60 2.03 12.37
N MET A 13 2.36 2.50 12.40
CA MET A 13 1.57 2.67 11.18
C MET A 13 2.24 3.66 10.21
N SER A 14 2.71 4.78 10.75
CA SER A 14 3.40 5.81 9.95
C SER A 14 4.69 5.26 9.35
N ALA A 15 5.47 4.54 10.13
CA ALA A 15 6.72 3.94 9.67
C ALA A 15 6.46 2.88 8.60
N PHE A 16 5.45 2.03 8.81
CA PHE A 16 5.05 1.04 7.82
C PHE A 16 4.65 1.70 6.51
N ALA A 17 3.85 2.76 6.57
CA ALA A 17 3.42 3.49 5.38
C ALA A 17 4.60 4.11 4.64
N GLY A 18 5.54 4.73 5.38
CA GLY A 18 6.72 5.35 4.78
C GLY A 18 7.63 4.34 4.08
N GLU A 19 7.90 3.22 4.74
CA GLU A 19 8.74 2.17 4.17
C GLU A 19 8.08 1.52 2.94
N SER A 20 6.75 1.30 3.00
CA SER A 20 6.01 0.73 1.88
C SER A 20 6.03 1.65 0.67
N GLN A 21 5.89 2.96 0.89
CA GLN A 21 5.99 3.96 -0.18
C GLN A 21 7.41 3.99 -0.77
N ALA A 22 8.42 3.96 0.09
CA ALA A 22 9.82 3.96 -0.35
C ALA A 22 10.11 2.73 -1.21
N ARG A 23 9.66 1.55 -0.78
CA ARG A 23 9.82 0.32 -1.55
C ARG A 23 9.25 0.47 -2.96
N THR A 24 8.02 0.94 -3.06
CA THR A 24 7.35 1.06 -4.36
C THR A 24 8.07 2.07 -5.25
N ARG A 25 8.47 3.23 -4.69
CA ARG A 25 9.21 4.23 -5.46
C ARG A 25 10.53 3.68 -5.96
N TYR A 26 11.27 2.96 -5.11
CA TYR A 26 12.58 2.44 -5.48
C TYR A 26 12.48 1.33 -6.53
N GLU A 27 11.45 0.50 -6.47
CA GLU A 27 11.20 -0.49 -7.52
C GLU A 27 10.92 0.19 -8.86
N ALA A 28 10.11 1.26 -8.84
CA ALA A 28 9.81 2.03 -10.05
C ALA A 28 11.06 2.73 -10.59
N TYR A 29 11.88 3.29 -9.69
CA TYR A 29 13.13 3.96 -10.09
C TYR A 29 14.13 2.95 -10.67
N ALA A 30 14.17 1.74 -10.10
CA ALA A 30 15.02 0.67 -10.64
C ALA A 30 14.60 0.30 -12.05
N GLN A 31 13.30 0.17 -12.29
CA GLN A 31 12.78 -0.15 -13.61
C GLN A 31 13.15 0.95 -14.62
N LYS A 32 12.98 2.21 -14.25
CA LYS A 32 13.33 3.32 -15.12
C LYS A 32 14.82 3.34 -15.43
N ALA A 33 15.66 3.11 -14.43
CA ALA A 33 17.11 3.06 -14.60
C ALA A 33 17.50 1.93 -15.56
N ALA A 34 16.90 0.75 -15.42
CA ALA A 34 17.14 -0.37 -16.31
C ALA A 34 16.73 -0.04 -17.75
N GLU A 35 15.57 0.60 -17.94
CA GLU A 35 15.10 1.02 -19.26
C GLU A 35 16.09 1.99 -19.93
N GLN A 36 16.80 2.78 -19.13
CA GLN A 36 17.79 3.75 -19.63
C GLN A 36 19.19 3.17 -19.72
N GLY A 37 19.35 1.86 -19.49
CA GLY A 37 20.65 1.21 -19.56
C GLY A 37 21.56 1.49 -18.35
N GLN A 38 21.01 2.03 -17.25
CA GLN A 38 21.77 2.38 -16.05
C GLN A 38 21.70 1.24 -15.04
N GLU A 39 22.39 0.14 -15.35
CA GLU A 39 22.26 -1.11 -14.56
C GLU A 39 22.80 -0.99 -13.14
N GLN A 40 23.85 -0.20 -12.92
CA GLN A 40 24.38 -0.01 -11.56
C GLN A 40 23.41 0.75 -10.67
N ILE A 41 22.76 1.78 -11.22
CA ILE A 41 21.74 2.54 -10.52
C ILE A 41 20.53 1.65 -10.22
N ALA A 42 20.11 0.86 -11.22
CA ALA A 42 19.01 -0.08 -11.04
C ALA A 42 19.29 -1.06 -9.91
N ALA A 43 20.51 -1.60 -9.84
CA ALA A 43 20.89 -2.55 -8.79
C ALA A 43 20.83 -1.91 -7.39
N ILE A 44 21.28 -0.65 -7.27
CA ILE A 44 21.23 0.06 -5.98
C ILE A 44 19.76 0.19 -5.52
N PHE A 45 18.86 0.60 -6.42
CA PHE A 45 17.46 0.76 -6.07
C PHE A 45 16.78 -0.56 -5.74
N ARG A 46 17.10 -1.64 -6.47
CA ARG A 46 16.53 -2.98 -6.16
C ARG A 46 16.95 -3.45 -4.77
N ALA A 47 18.23 -3.29 -4.44
CA ALA A 47 18.73 -3.70 -3.14
C ALA A 47 18.10 -2.88 -2.02
N THR A 48 17.97 -1.56 -2.21
CA THR A 48 17.37 -0.68 -1.21
C THR A 48 15.88 -0.98 -1.06
N ALA A 49 15.17 -1.24 -2.16
CA ALA A 49 13.75 -1.61 -2.09
C ALA A 49 13.55 -2.88 -1.26
N ALA A 50 14.44 -3.87 -1.40
CA ALA A 50 14.38 -5.09 -0.60
C ALA A 50 14.58 -4.80 0.89
N ASN A 51 15.49 -3.89 1.23
CA ASN A 51 15.71 -3.46 2.61
C ASN A 51 14.47 -2.76 3.18
N GLU A 52 13.83 -1.89 2.37
CA GLU A 52 12.63 -1.18 2.81
C GLU A 52 11.47 -2.15 3.03
N TYR A 53 11.37 -3.19 2.21
CA TYR A 53 10.37 -4.24 2.43
C TYR A 53 10.58 -4.95 3.77
N ALA A 54 11.83 -5.29 4.08
CA ALA A 54 12.16 -5.97 5.34
C ALA A 54 11.78 -5.10 6.54
N HIS A 55 12.04 -3.79 6.46
CA HIS A 55 11.65 -2.85 7.51
C HIS A 55 10.12 -2.74 7.63
N ALA A 56 9.43 -2.63 6.50
CA ALA A 56 7.97 -2.55 6.51
C ALA A 56 7.35 -3.79 7.15
N LEU A 57 7.87 -4.98 6.82
CA LEU A 57 7.41 -6.23 7.40
C LEU A 57 7.64 -6.25 8.91
N LEU A 58 8.80 -5.76 9.37
CA LEU A 58 9.10 -5.69 10.80
C LEU A 58 8.07 -4.83 11.54
N TRP A 59 7.74 -3.66 11.00
CA TRP A 59 6.74 -2.78 11.62
C TRP A 59 5.34 -3.38 11.56
N LEU A 60 4.99 -4.04 10.46
CA LEU A 60 3.70 -4.71 10.34
C LEU A 60 3.57 -5.82 11.39
N GLU A 61 4.60 -6.64 11.56
CA GLU A 61 4.59 -7.69 12.58
C GLU A 61 4.51 -7.09 13.99
N ALA A 62 5.23 -5.99 14.23
CA ALA A 62 5.19 -5.32 15.54
C ALA A 62 3.78 -4.81 15.87
N MET A 63 3.04 -4.35 14.88
CA MET A 63 1.65 -3.92 15.06
C MET A 63 0.73 -5.07 15.49
N HIS A 64 1.13 -6.31 15.21
CA HIS A 64 0.38 -7.52 15.55
C HIS A 64 1.02 -8.31 16.69
N GLY A 65 1.80 -7.65 17.52
CA GLY A 65 2.41 -8.29 18.70
C GLY A 65 3.63 -9.15 18.39
N GLY A 66 4.21 -9.02 17.21
CA GLY A 66 5.46 -9.70 16.82
C GLY A 66 5.31 -10.73 15.71
N THR A 67 4.10 -11.22 15.44
CA THR A 67 3.84 -12.15 14.34
C THR A 67 2.54 -11.76 13.65
N LEU A 68 2.47 -12.02 12.35
CA LEU A 68 1.23 -11.76 11.61
C LEU A 68 0.14 -12.74 12.04
N PRO A 69 -1.14 -12.34 11.94
CA PRO A 69 -2.25 -13.25 12.16
C PRO A 69 -2.25 -14.40 11.16
N ASP A 70 -3.09 -15.40 11.39
CA ASP A 70 -3.20 -16.53 10.50
C ASP A 70 -3.83 -16.13 9.15
N ALA A 71 -3.78 -17.06 8.20
CA ALA A 71 -4.20 -16.80 6.83
C ALA A 71 -5.66 -16.37 6.74
N LEU A 72 -6.55 -16.96 7.52
CA LEU A 72 -7.97 -16.60 7.47
C LEU A 72 -8.23 -15.19 7.97
N ARG A 73 -7.57 -14.79 9.06
CA ARG A 73 -7.68 -13.42 9.56
C ARG A 73 -7.10 -12.42 8.56
N ASN A 74 -6.01 -12.78 7.91
CA ASN A 74 -5.39 -11.93 6.90
C ASN A 74 -6.31 -11.74 5.70
N LEU A 75 -7.05 -12.77 5.29
CA LEU A 75 -8.05 -12.65 4.23
C LEU A 75 -9.17 -11.68 4.64
N GLN A 76 -9.64 -11.77 5.88
CA GLN A 76 -10.67 -10.86 6.38
C GLN A 76 -10.18 -9.42 6.38
N ASP A 77 -8.96 -9.19 6.87
CA ASP A 77 -8.37 -7.86 6.90
C ASP A 77 -8.21 -7.31 5.47
N ALA A 78 -7.72 -8.12 4.56
CA ALA A 78 -7.55 -7.71 3.16
C ALA A 78 -8.89 -7.36 2.52
N ALA A 79 -9.93 -8.18 2.76
CA ALA A 79 -11.26 -7.90 2.23
C ALA A 79 -11.82 -6.58 2.77
N GLN A 80 -11.63 -6.31 4.06
CA GLN A 80 -12.10 -5.06 4.67
C GLN A 80 -11.36 -3.85 4.09
N GLY A 81 -10.05 -3.97 3.88
CA GLY A 81 -9.26 -2.91 3.27
C GLY A 81 -9.72 -2.59 1.85
N GLU A 82 -9.93 -3.64 1.04
CA GLU A 82 -10.43 -3.46 -0.31
C GLU A 82 -11.82 -2.81 -0.32
N HIS A 83 -12.69 -3.24 0.62
CA HIS A 83 -14.03 -2.67 0.72
C HIS A 83 -13.97 -1.17 1.01
N PHE A 84 -13.14 -0.75 1.97
CA PHE A 84 -12.97 0.67 2.25
C PHE A 84 -12.46 1.43 1.04
N GLU A 85 -11.47 0.87 0.33
CA GLU A 85 -10.86 1.52 -0.81
C GLU A 85 -11.86 1.76 -1.94
N TRP A 86 -12.68 0.75 -2.32
CA TRP A 86 -13.58 0.93 -3.44
C TRP A 86 -14.89 1.63 -3.06
N SER A 87 -15.40 1.41 -1.83
CA SER A 87 -16.69 1.97 -1.43
C SER A 87 -16.60 3.42 -0.97
N SER A 88 -15.45 3.84 -0.46
CA SER A 88 -15.28 5.18 0.13
C SER A 88 -14.10 5.93 -0.45
N MET A 89 -12.89 5.43 -0.23
CA MET A 89 -11.66 6.18 -0.51
C MET A 89 -11.56 6.62 -1.97
N TYR A 90 -11.59 5.68 -2.89
CA TYR A 90 -11.41 6.01 -4.31
C TYR A 90 -12.59 6.77 -4.91
N ARG A 91 -13.81 6.54 -4.40
CA ARG A 91 -14.97 7.32 -4.84
C ARG A 91 -14.83 8.77 -4.44
N GLU A 92 -14.39 9.04 -3.22
CA GLU A 92 -14.16 10.41 -2.76
C GLU A 92 -13.02 11.07 -3.52
N TYR A 93 -11.96 10.33 -3.80
CA TYR A 93 -10.84 10.85 -4.57
C TYR A 93 -11.24 11.18 -6.00
N ALA A 94 -12.07 10.33 -6.62
CA ALA A 94 -12.58 10.58 -7.97
C ALA A 94 -13.44 11.84 -8.01
N GLN A 95 -14.31 12.00 -7.02
CA GLN A 95 -15.17 13.19 -6.94
C GLN A 95 -14.33 14.45 -6.80
N THR A 96 -13.37 14.45 -5.89
CA THR A 96 -12.47 15.60 -5.69
C THR A 96 -11.71 15.92 -6.96
N ALA A 97 -11.19 14.90 -7.64
CA ALA A 97 -10.45 15.10 -8.88
C ALA A 97 -11.31 15.75 -9.96
N ARG A 98 -12.60 15.36 -10.08
CA ARG A 98 -13.52 15.99 -11.03
C ARG A 98 -13.77 17.44 -10.67
N GLU A 99 -14.02 17.71 -9.40
CA GLU A 99 -14.29 19.06 -8.92
C GLU A 99 -13.09 19.99 -9.14
N GLU A 100 -11.88 19.45 -9.02
CA GLU A 100 -10.66 20.23 -9.20
C GLU A 100 -10.16 20.27 -10.64
N GLY A 101 -10.87 19.65 -11.57
CA GLY A 101 -10.51 19.71 -12.99
C GLY A 101 -9.49 18.68 -13.47
N TYR A 102 -9.44 17.52 -12.83
CA TYR A 102 -8.55 16.43 -13.21
C TYR A 102 -9.33 15.18 -13.65
N PRO A 103 -10.02 15.23 -14.82
CA PRO A 103 -10.92 14.15 -15.22
C PRO A 103 -10.21 12.83 -15.51
N ARG A 104 -8.96 12.85 -15.97
CA ARG A 104 -8.20 11.61 -16.22
C ARG A 104 -7.82 10.90 -14.93
N LEU A 105 -7.47 11.69 -13.90
CA LEU A 105 -7.18 11.12 -12.58
C LEU A 105 -8.46 10.59 -11.93
N ALA A 106 -9.58 11.28 -12.09
CA ALA A 106 -10.86 10.81 -11.61
C ALA A 106 -11.22 9.46 -12.24
N ALA A 107 -11.03 9.33 -13.55
CA ALA A 107 -11.29 8.07 -14.25
C ALA A 107 -10.37 6.95 -13.74
N ALA A 108 -9.09 7.27 -13.48
CA ALA A 108 -8.14 6.30 -12.92
C ALA A 108 -8.58 5.82 -11.54
N PHE A 109 -9.04 6.73 -10.68
CA PHE A 109 -9.56 6.36 -9.36
C PHE A 109 -10.79 5.46 -9.48
N GLU A 110 -11.70 5.76 -10.39
CA GLU A 110 -12.91 4.95 -10.60
C GLU A 110 -12.58 3.54 -11.11
N LEU A 111 -11.67 3.44 -12.07
CA LEU A 111 -11.22 2.13 -12.57
C LEU A 111 -10.56 1.32 -11.46
N THR A 112 -9.73 1.96 -10.65
CA THR A 112 -9.07 1.30 -9.52
C THR A 112 -10.11 0.83 -8.51
N ALA A 113 -11.14 1.63 -8.22
CA ALA A 113 -12.21 1.21 -7.33
C ALA A 113 -12.87 -0.08 -7.84
N GLY A 114 -13.11 -0.18 -9.15
CA GLY A 114 -13.67 -1.39 -9.74
C GLY A 114 -12.78 -2.62 -9.55
N VAL A 115 -11.47 -2.46 -9.70
CA VAL A 115 -10.50 -3.53 -9.48
C VAL A 115 -10.49 -3.94 -8.00
N GLU A 116 -10.53 -2.96 -7.09
CA GLU A 116 -10.55 -3.25 -5.65
C GLU A 116 -11.82 -3.99 -5.23
N ALA A 117 -12.97 -3.70 -5.88
CA ALA A 117 -14.20 -4.44 -5.65
C ALA A 117 -14.07 -5.91 -6.07
N GLU A 118 -13.38 -6.16 -7.19
CA GLU A 118 -13.09 -7.53 -7.64
C GLU A 118 -12.15 -8.25 -6.66
N HIS A 119 -11.16 -7.54 -6.11
CA HIS A 119 -10.26 -8.08 -5.10
C HIS A 119 -11.03 -8.51 -3.85
N GLU A 120 -11.95 -7.66 -3.39
CA GLU A 120 -12.77 -8.00 -2.23
C GLU A 120 -13.56 -9.28 -2.48
N ALA A 121 -14.21 -9.38 -3.63
CA ALA A 121 -14.97 -10.58 -3.99
C ALA A 121 -14.09 -11.83 -4.00
N ARG A 122 -12.85 -11.70 -4.49
CA ARG A 122 -11.88 -12.80 -4.51
C ARG A 122 -11.53 -13.27 -3.10
N TYR A 123 -11.32 -12.33 -2.17
CA TYR A 123 -10.93 -12.67 -0.81
C TYR A 123 -12.10 -13.26 -0.01
N ARG A 124 -13.34 -12.89 -0.32
CA ARG A 124 -14.52 -13.39 0.41
C ARG A 124 -15.01 -14.74 -0.10
N ASN A 125 -14.56 -15.17 -1.26
CA ASN A 125 -14.84 -16.49 -1.77
C ASN A 125 -13.82 -17.50 -1.26
#